data_bef1d9966254f7d1b99e0b3b01436677
#
_entry.id   bef1d9966254f7d1b99e0b3b01436677
#
_cell.length_a   1.000
_cell.length_b   1.000
_cell.length_c   1.000
_cell.angle_alpha   90.00
_cell.angle_beta   90.00
_cell.angle_gamma   90.00
#
_symmetry.space_group_name_H-M   'P 1'
#
loop_
_entity.id
_entity.type
_entity.pdbx_description
1 polymer ?
#
loop_
_entity_poly.entity_id
_entity_poly.type
_entity_poly.pdbx_seq_one_letter_code
_entity_poly.pdbx_strand_id
1 'polypeptide(L)'
;MRFRLQLITVGEDGSERMHSVAELERDSTLRLETTGLTLAEGKQILKHLQEVVVEEQVEACAVQHRHCAICSKPLSTNHQIKLQTVFGNLQIGSPRLRCCPCSDGDRTKSFSPLAQVLTERRPNC
;
A
#
# COMPACT_ATOMS: atom_id res chain seq x y z
N MET A 1 -20.94 20.55 -11.53
CA MET A 1 -19.87 20.75 -10.55
C MET A 1 -19.15 19.42 -10.34
N ARG A 2 -17.85 19.43 -10.38
CA ARG A 2 -17.02 18.23 -10.24
C ARG A 2 -16.09 18.39 -9.04
N PHE A 3 -16.05 17.38 -8.20
CA PHE A 3 -15.13 17.33 -7.06
C PHE A 3 -14.09 16.24 -7.31
N ARG A 4 -12.83 16.59 -7.17
CA ARG A 4 -11.72 15.65 -7.21
C ARG A 4 -11.09 15.53 -5.84
N LEU A 5 -11.00 14.30 -5.36
CA LEU A 5 -10.34 14.00 -4.10
C LEU A 5 -8.97 13.43 -4.41
N GLN A 6 -7.95 14.06 -3.89
CA GLN A 6 -6.57 13.62 -4.09
C GLN A 6 -5.89 13.46 -2.72
N LEU A 7 -5.10 12.42 -2.60
CA LEU A 7 -4.24 12.19 -1.45
C LEU A 7 -2.80 12.56 -1.82
N ILE A 8 -2.18 13.38 -1.02
CA ILE A 8 -0.77 13.74 -1.17
C ILE A 8 0.02 12.99 -0.11
N THR A 9 0.94 12.14 -0.55
CA THR A 9 1.88 11.46 0.33
C THR A 9 3.14 12.29 0.43
N VAL A 10 3.51 12.68 1.64
CA VAL A 10 4.74 13.42 1.91
C VAL A 10 5.78 12.46 2.49
N GLY A 11 6.88 12.26 1.78
CA GLY A 11 7.98 11.43 2.24
C GLY A 11 8.79 12.11 3.33
N GLU A 12 9.61 11.34 4.02
CA GLU A 12 10.52 11.87 5.06
C GLU A 12 11.55 12.85 4.50
N ASP A 13 11.89 12.71 3.23
CA ASP A 13 12.77 13.61 2.49
C ASP A 13 12.07 14.89 1.99
N GLY A 14 10.77 15.04 2.27
CA GLY A 14 9.94 16.14 1.79
C GLY A 14 9.39 15.98 0.39
N SER A 15 9.66 14.86 -0.29
CA SER A 15 9.09 14.56 -1.59
C SER A 15 7.59 14.33 -1.50
N GLU A 16 6.85 14.79 -2.50
CA GLU A 16 5.39 14.65 -2.53
C GLU A 16 4.98 13.77 -3.70
N ARG A 17 4.03 12.87 -3.46
CA ARG A 17 3.36 12.07 -4.47
C ARG A 17 1.85 12.27 -4.38
N MET A 18 1.21 12.40 -5.52
CA MET A 18 -0.22 12.66 -5.61
C MET A 18 -0.96 11.43 -6.11
N HIS A 19 -2.02 11.07 -5.41
CA HIS A 19 -2.88 9.94 -5.76
C HIS A 19 -4.31 10.43 -5.95
N SER A 20 -4.93 10.05 -7.06
CA SER A 20 -6.35 10.29 -7.26
C SER A 20 -7.16 9.27 -6.46
N VAL A 21 -8.04 9.74 -5.59
CA VAL A 21 -8.86 8.88 -4.73
C VAL A 21 -10.26 8.70 -5.31
N ALA A 22 -10.92 9.79 -5.70
CA ALA A 22 -12.27 9.76 -6.24
C ALA A 22 -12.60 11.00 -7.05
N GLU A 23 -13.58 10.86 -7.93
CA GLU A 23 -14.24 11.96 -8.60
C GLU A 23 -15.74 11.87 -8.36
N LEU A 24 -16.36 13.02 -8.06
CA LEU A 24 -17.78 13.14 -7.83
C LEU A 24 -18.35 14.22 -8.70
N GLU A 25 -19.50 13.97 -9.31
CA GLU A 25 -20.24 14.97 -10.06
C GLU A 25 -21.55 15.30 -9.36
N ARG A 26 -21.88 16.57 -9.28
CA ARG A 26 -23.13 17.08 -8.72
C ARG A 26 -23.72 18.15 -9.59
N ASP A 27 -25.04 18.12 -9.69
CA ASP A 27 -25.79 19.19 -10.36
C ASP A 27 -25.67 20.50 -9.57
N SER A 28 -25.85 21.62 -10.27
CA SER A 28 -25.95 22.93 -9.63
C SER A 28 -27.25 23.10 -8.80
N THR A 29 -28.23 22.23 -9.04
CA THR A 29 -29.50 22.23 -8.31
C THR A 29 -29.37 21.39 -7.03
N LEU A 30 -29.60 22.02 -5.88
CA LEU A 30 -29.58 21.32 -4.61
C LEU A 30 -30.83 20.44 -4.44
N ARG A 31 -30.61 19.13 -4.29
CA ARG A 31 -31.65 18.14 -3.98
C ARG A 31 -31.25 17.34 -2.78
N LEU A 32 -32.22 16.90 -2.00
CA LEU A 32 -31.95 16.12 -0.79
C LEU A 32 -31.20 14.82 -1.11
N GLU A 33 -31.57 14.15 -2.21
CA GLU A 33 -30.98 12.87 -2.63
C GLU A 33 -29.52 13.01 -3.10
N THR A 34 -29.12 14.19 -3.57
CA THR A 34 -27.80 14.44 -4.11
C THR A 34 -26.96 15.40 -3.26
N THR A 35 -27.47 15.72 -2.04
CA THR A 35 -26.76 16.59 -1.11
C THR A 35 -25.71 15.80 -0.33
N GLY A 36 -24.47 16.25 -0.39
CA GLY A 36 -23.37 15.60 0.30
C GLY A 36 -22.93 14.28 -0.35
N LEU A 37 -22.47 13.36 0.45
CA LEU A 37 -22.01 12.04 0.03
C LEU A 37 -23.09 10.99 0.32
N THR A 38 -23.28 10.06 -0.62
CA THR A 38 -24.05 8.85 -0.34
C THR A 38 -23.19 7.88 0.47
N LEU A 39 -23.85 6.93 1.16
CA LEU A 39 -23.16 5.89 1.92
C LEU A 39 -22.25 5.05 1.02
N ALA A 40 -22.71 4.72 -0.20
CA ALA A 40 -21.93 3.97 -1.17
C ALA A 40 -20.68 4.73 -1.61
N GLU A 41 -20.82 6.01 -1.90
CA GLU A 41 -19.67 6.88 -2.24
C GLU A 41 -18.69 6.98 -1.09
N GLY A 42 -19.16 7.18 0.13
CA GLY A 42 -18.30 7.23 1.32
C GLY A 42 -17.54 5.94 1.53
N LYS A 43 -18.19 4.78 1.36
CA LYS A 43 -17.51 3.48 1.47
C LYS A 43 -16.45 3.29 0.39
N GLN A 44 -16.72 3.69 -0.85
CA GLN A 44 -15.75 3.59 -1.94
C GLN A 44 -14.55 4.52 -1.71
N ILE A 45 -14.78 5.72 -1.26
CA ILE A 45 -13.71 6.68 -0.94
C ILE A 45 -12.82 6.12 0.17
N LEU A 46 -13.41 5.62 1.26
CA LEU A 46 -12.66 5.07 2.39
C LEU A 46 -11.88 3.82 1.98
N LYS A 47 -12.48 2.94 1.18
CA LYS A 47 -11.79 1.75 0.67
C LYS A 47 -10.58 2.12 -0.17
N HIS A 48 -10.74 3.05 -1.11
CA HIS A 48 -9.65 3.49 -1.98
C HIS A 48 -8.57 4.24 -1.20
N LEU A 49 -8.96 5.08 -0.26
CA LEU A 49 -8.04 5.77 0.62
C LEU A 49 -7.20 4.78 1.44
N GLN A 50 -7.84 3.76 2.01
CA GLN A 50 -7.16 2.69 2.75
C GLN A 50 -6.16 1.95 1.87
N GLU A 51 -6.56 1.62 0.64
CA GLU A 51 -5.72 0.96 -0.35
C GLU A 51 -4.45 1.76 -0.62
N VAL A 52 -4.58 3.06 -0.91
CA VAL A 52 -3.44 3.94 -1.19
C VAL A 52 -2.53 4.05 0.04
N VAL A 53 -3.09 4.25 1.23
CA VAL A 53 -2.28 4.36 2.47
C VAL A 53 -1.51 3.07 2.73
N VAL A 54 -2.15 1.92 2.59
CA VAL A 54 -1.48 0.63 2.81
C VAL A 54 -0.40 0.37 1.75
N GLU A 55 -0.68 0.67 0.48
CA GLU A 55 0.32 0.54 -0.59
C GLU A 55 1.57 1.39 -0.32
N GLU A 56 1.38 2.63 0.12
CA GLU A 56 2.50 3.51 0.49
C GLU A 56 3.29 2.99 1.70
N GLN A 57 2.61 2.46 2.70
CA GLN A 57 3.25 1.86 3.86
C GLN A 57 4.05 0.60 3.48
N VAL A 58 3.49 -0.23 2.61
CA VAL A 58 4.16 -1.44 2.10
C VAL A 58 5.39 -1.06 1.29
N GLU A 59 5.28 -0.07 0.41
CA GLU A 59 6.41 0.40 -0.39
C GLU A 59 7.53 0.96 0.48
N ALA A 60 7.21 1.76 1.49
CA ALA A 60 8.19 2.28 2.44
C ALA A 60 8.89 1.16 3.21
N CYS A 61 8.16 0.14 3.62
CA CYS A 61 8.72 -1.05 4.27
C CYS A 61 9.63 -1.84 3.32
N ALA A 62 9.19 -2.02 2.07
CA ALA A 62 9.95 -2.75 1.06
C ALA A 62 11.28 -2.08 0.72
N VAL A 63 11.31 -0.76 0.64
CA VAL A 63 12.54 0.00 0.35
C VAL A 63 13.63 -0.28 1.38
N GLN A 64 13.25 -0.42 2.66
CA GLN A 64 14.21 -0.71 3.74
C GLN A 64 14.83 -2.11 3.63
N HIS A 65 14.18 -3.04 2.91
CA HIS A 65 14.58 -4.44 2.83
C HIS A 65 15.01 -4.88 1.43
N ARG A 66 15.09 -3.96 0.47
CA ARG A 66 15.41 -4.28 -0.94
C ARG A 66 16.83 -4.75 -1.18
N HIS A 67 17.73 -4.52 -0.25
CA HIS A 67 19.13 -4.87 -0.39
C HIS A 67 19.57 -5.77 0.76
N CYS A 68 20.46 -6.71 0.45
CA CYS A 68 21.07 -7.52 1.47
C CYS A 68 21.94 -6.65 2.40
N ALA A 69 21.78 -6.82 3.70
CA ALA A 69 22.52 -6.08 4.71
C ALA A 69 24.04 -6.39 4.69
N ILE A 70 24.44 -7.53 4.12
CA ILE A 70 25.81 -8.00 4.10
C ILE A 70 26.51 -7.58 2.79
N CYS A 71 25.94 -7.88 1.63
CA CYS A 71 26.58 -7.65 0.33
C CYS A 71 25.91 -6.56 -0.52
N SER A 72 24.85 -5.93 -0.04
CA SER A 72 24.09 -4.87 -0.72
C SER A 72 23.48 -5.25 -2.07
N LYS A 73 23.39 -6.55 -2.39
CA LYS A 73 22.69 -6.99 -3.59
C LYS A 73 21.20 -6.75 -3.49
N PRO A 74 20.55 -6.33 -4.59
CA PRO A 74 19.12 -6.16 -4.59
C PRO A 74 18.39 -7.49 -4.40
N LEU A 75 17.35 -7.46 -3.57
CA LEU A 75 16.49 -8.60 -3.27
C LEU A 75 15.08 -8.27 -3.79
N SER A 76 14.56 -9.00 -4.76
CA SER A 76 13.17 -8.75 -5.17
C SER A 76 12.49 -9.91 -5.89
N THR A 77 11.25 -10.15 -5.51
CA THR A 77 10.20 -10.73 -6.34
C THR A 77 8.88 -10.11 -5.90
N ASN A 78 8.06 -9.71 -6.85
CA ASN A 78 6.74 -9.16 -6.54
C ASN A 78 5.74 -10.27 -6.28
N HIS A 79 4.97 -10.11 -5.23
CA HIS A 79 3.88 -11.00 -4.87
C HIS A 79 2.69 -10.17 -4.42
N GLN A 80 1.47 -10.60 -4.79
CA GLN A 80 0.26 -9.94 -4.31
C GLN A 80 -0.29 -10.68 -3.11
N ILE A 81 -0.68 -9.93 -2.10
CA ILE A 81 -1.38 -10.45 -0.94
C ILE A 81 -2.77 -9.83 -0.84
N LYS A 82 -3.69 -10.59 -0.27
CA LYS A 82 -5.02 -10.10 0.07
C LYS A 82 -5.03 -9.67 1.53
N LEU A 83 -5.43 -8.45 1.78
CA LEU A 83 -5.57 -7.89 3.12
C LEU A 83 -7.03 -7.59 3.39
N GLN A 84 -7.56 -8.14 4.49
CA GLN A 84 -8.90 -7.87 4.95
C GLN A 84 -8.88 -6.69 5.89
N THR A 85 -9.61 -5.63 5.56
CA THR A 85 -9.68 -4.40 6.36
C THR A 85 -11.12 -4.05 6.72
N VAL A 86 -11.29 -3.11 7.64
CA VAL A 86 -12.59 -2.58 8.04
C VAL A 86 -13.35 -1.98 6.83
N PHE A 87 -12.64 -1.46 5.84
CA PHE A 87 -13.22 -0.84 4.66
C PHE A 87 -13.33 -1.78 3.45
N GLY A 88 -13.03 -3.06 3.63
CA GLY A 88 -13.14 -4.09 2.61
C GLY A 88 -11.85 -4.88 2.39
N ASN A 89 -11.91 -5.80 1.44
CA ASN A 89 -10.77 -6.62 1.05
C ASN A 89 -9.90 -5.85 0.04
N LEU A 90 -8.61 -5.80 0.30
CA LEU A 90 -7.61 -5.16 -0.56
C LEU A 90 -6.69 -6.20 -1.16
N GLN A 91 -6.33 -6.00 -2.43
CA GLN A 91 -5.20 -6.70 -3.05
C GLN A 91 -4.02 -5.75 -3.12
N ILE A 92 -2.94 -6.09 -2.44
CA ILE A 92 -1.77 -5.23 -2.33
C ILE A 92 -0.56 -5.97 -2.87
N GLY A 93 0.21 -5.28 -3.72
CA GLY A 93 1.52 -5.76 -4.13
C GLY A 93 2.46 -5.76 -2.93
N SER A 94 2.83 -6.94 -2.47
CA SER A 94 3.84 -7.12 -1.43
C SER A 94 5.07 -7.73 -2.05
N PRO A 95 6.23 -7.07 -1.98
CA PRO A 95 7.44 -7.69 -2.45
C PRO A 95 7.78 -8.88 -1.56
N ARG A 96 8.00 -10.03 -2.17
CA ARG A 96 8.56 -11.18 -1.51
C ARG A 96 10.06 -11.21 -1.82
N LEU A 97 10.87 -11.05 -0.79
CA LEU A 97 12.30 -10.95 -0.94
C LEU A 97 12.95 -12.31 -0.71
N ARG A 98 13.88 -12.69 -1.58
CA ARG A 98 14.68 -13.88 -1.38
C ARG A 98 15.88 -13.56 -0.53
N CYS A 99 16.21 -14.44 0.42
CA CYS A 99 17.41 -14.31 1.21
C CYS A 99 18.64 -14.40 0.32
N CYS A 100 19.62 -13.54 0.60
CA CYS A 100 20.86 -13.51 -0.16
C CYS A 100 21.69 -14.77 0.14
N PRO A 101 22.28 -15.42 -0.88
CA PRO A 101 23.13 -16.59 -0.67
C PRO A 101 24.45 -16.29 0.02
N CYS A 102 24.79 -15.02 0.24
CA CYS A 102 26.05 -14.65 0.92
C CYS A 102 26.05 -14.99 2.43
N SER A 103 24.87 -15.23 3.02
CA SER A 103 24.73 -15.41 4.47
C SER A 103 24.41 -16.84 4.92
N ASP A 104 24.57 -17.86 4.17
CA ASP A 104 24.41 -19.29 4.48
C ASP A 104 23.59 -20.06 3.43
N GLY A 105 24.06 -20.08 2.22
CA GLY A 105 23.85 -21.20 1.29
C GLY A 105 22.44 -21.59 0.86
N ASP A 106 21.39 -21.19 1.53
CA ASP A 106 20.03 -21.61 1.17
C ASP A 106 19.31 -20.55 0.31
N ARG A 107 19.41 -20.74 -1.00
CA ARG A 107 18.79 -19.88 -2.03
C ARG A 107 17.25 -19.97 -2.06
N THR A 108 16.67 -20.88 -1.29
CA THR A 108 15.22 -21.15 -1.32
C THR A 108 14.41 -20.31 -0.34
N LYS A 109 15.08 -19.72 0.66
CA LYS A 109 14.39 -18.91 1.66
C LYS A 109 13.92 -17.58 1.08
N SER A 110 12.68 -17.27 1.31
CA SER A 110 12.08 -15.98 0.95
C SER A 110 11.28 -15.43 2.13
N PHE A 111 11.17 -14.11 2.20
CA PHE A 111 10.39 -13.46 3.23
C PHE A 111 9.58 -12.30 2.66
N SER A 112 8.47 -11.99 3.32
CA SER A 112 7.63 -10.84 2.99
C SER A 112 7.75 -9.82 4.12
N PRO A 113 8.27 -8.59 3.86
CA PRO A 113 8.33 -7.55 4.86
C PRO A 113 6.96 -7.24 5.48
N LEU A 114 5.91 -7.26 4.67
CA LEU A 114 4.56 -7.01 5.13
C LEU A 114 4.06 -8.12 6.07
N ALA A 115 4.33 -9.38 5.75
CA ALA A 115 3.97 -10.51 6.61
C ALA A 115 4.67 -10.43 7.96
N GLN A 116 5.89 -9.91 8.02
CA GLN A 116 6.62 -9.69 9.27
C GLN A 116 5.94 -8.64 10.16
N VAL A 117 5.53 -7.53 9.57
CA VAL A 117 4.83 -6.47 10.29
C VAL A 117 3.49 -6.98 10.84
N LEU A 118 2.75 -7.75 10.03
CA LEU A 118 1.44 -8.27 10.42
C LEU A 118 1.52 -9.43 11.43
N THR A 119 2.63 -10.14 11.49
CA THR A 119 2.79 -11.34 12.35
C THR A 119 3.84 -11.16 13.44
N GLU A 120 4.50 -10.03 13.51
CA GLU A 120 5.63 -9.74 14.43
C GLU A 120 6.77 -10.78 14.35
N ARG A 121 6.85 -11.49 13.23
CA ARG A 121 7.91 -12.49 13.02
C ARG A 121 9.16 -11.83 12.43
N ARG A 122 10.30 -12.10 13.01
CA ARG A 122 11.58 -11.69 12.44
C ARG A 122 11.93 -12.53 11.21
N PRO A 123 12.58 -11.96 10.18
CA PRO A 123 13.04 -12.75 9.05
C PRO A 123 14.12 -13.74 9.48
N ASN A 124 13.94 -14.99 9.10
CA ASN A 124 14.94 -16.03 9.28
C ASN A 124 15.91 -16.06 8.09
N CYS A 125 16.53 -14.93 7.82
CA CYS A 125 17.62 -14.87 6.85
C CYS A 125 18.98 -14.81 7.54
#